data_569e17c2150c0e63939aa5ed6925bfa7
#
_entry.id   569e17c2150c0e63939aa5ed6925bfa7
#
_cell.length_a   1.000
_cell.length_b   1.000
_cell.length_c   1.000
_cell.angle_alpha   90.00
_cell.angle_beta   90.00
_cell.angle_gamma   90.00
#
_symmetry.space_group_name_H-M   'P 1'
#
loop_
_entity.id
_entity.type
_entity.pdbx_description
1 polymer ?
#
loop_
_entity_poly.entity_id
_entity_poly.type
_entity_poly.pdbx_seq_one_letter_code
_entity_poly.pdbx_strand_id
1 'polypeptide(L)' 'MKLTVAYHGGMRYDITGSGHRVVTDQPEEDGGHNAGMSPVELFVGSVASCVGYFVGQFCARH' A
#
# COMPACT_ATOMS: atom_id res chain seq x y z
N MET A 1 -5.42 -15.19 -5.21
CA MET A 1 -5.36 -13.71 -5.00
C MET A 1 -5.32 -13.02 -6.34
N LYS A 2 -6.16 -12.01 -6.53
CA LYS A 2 -6.20 -11.24 -7.77
C LYS A 2 -6.10 -9.76 -7.44
N LEU A 3 -5.11 -9.09 -8.01
CA LEU A 3 -4.93 -7.66 -7.88
C LEU A 3 -5.02 -7.02 -9.25
N THR A 4 -5.70 -5.88 -9.32
CA THR A 4 -5.77 -5.08 -10.54
C THR A 4 -5.09 -3.75 -10.26
N VAL A 5 -4.19 -3.34 -11.15
CA VAL A 5 -3.49 -2.06 -11.04
C VAL A 5 -3.90 -1.21 -12.23
N ALA A 6 -4.50 -0.06 -11.96
CA ALA A 6 -4.98 0.85 -12.98
C ALA A 6 -4.23 2.18 -12.92
N TYR A 7 -3.75 2.64 -14.06
CA TYR A 7 -3.07 3.93 -14.18
C TYR A 7 -4.10 5.06 -14.24
N HIS A 8 -3.90 6.08 -13.42
CA HIS A 8 -4.83 7.21 -13.31
C HIS A 8 -4.21 8.56 -13.74
N GLY A 9 -3.15 8.52 -14.52
CA GLY A 9 -2.48 9.75 -14.95
C GLY A 9 -1.38 10.18 -13.99
N GLY A 10 -0.45 11.00 -14.47
CA GLY A 10 0.67 11.45 -13.66
C GLY A 10 1.46 10.29 -13.08
N MET A 11 1.62 10.27 -11.77
CA MET A 11 2.32 9.21 -11.04
C MET A 11 1.34 8.33 -10.25
N ARG A 12 0.05 8.48 -10.49
CA ARG A 12 -0.97 7.80 -9.68
C ARG A 12 -1.37 6.47 -10.26
N TYR A 13 -1.44 5.47 -9.39
CA TYR A 13 -1.98 4.14 -9.70
C TYR A 13 -2.97 3.74 -8.62
N ASP A 14 -4.04 3.08 -9.04
CA ASP A 14 -5.02 2.52 -8.10
C ASP A 14 -4.89 1.00 -8.12
N ILE A 15 -4.80 0.40 -6.94
CA ILE A 15 -4.68 -1.04 -6.78
C ILE A 15 -5.98 -1.54 -6.16
N THR A 16 -6.63 -2.50 -6.80
CA THR A 16 -7.86 -3.10 -6.25
C THR A 16 -7.67 -4.59 -6.06
N GLY A 17 -8.22 -5.10 -4.98
CA GLY A 17 -8.21 -6.53 -4.67
C GLY A 17 -9.02 -6.80 -3.41
N SER A 18 -9.66 -7.95 -3.34
CA SER A 18 -10.43 -8.40 -2.18
C SER A 18 -11.46 -7.36 -1.69
N GLY A 19 -12.05 -6.61 -2.63
CA GLY A 19 -13.03 -5.59 -2.29
C GLY A 19 -12.47 -4.30 -1.74
N HIS A 20 -11.15 -4.12 -1.78
CA HIS A 20 -10.48 -2.92 -1.28
C HIS A 20 -9.73 -2.20 -2.38
N ARG A 21 -9.51 -0.91 -2.19
CA ARG A 21 -8.78 -0.08 -3.12
C ARG A 21 -7.71 0.73 -2.37
N VAL A 22 -6.51 0.75 -2.94
CA VAL A 22 -5.40 1.55 -2.43
C VAL A 22 -4.91 2.45 -3.55
N VAL A 23 -4.76 3.73 -3.26
CA VAL A 23 -4.22 4.71 -4.19
C VAL A 23 -2.74 4.91 -3.88
N THR A 24 -1.89 4.83 -4.91
CA THR A 24 -0.47 5.17 -4.79
C THR A 24 -0.19 6.40 -5.64
N ASP A 25 0.70 7.23 -5.17
CA ASP A 25 1.15 8.41 -5.90
C ASP A 25 2.56 8.74 -5.43
N GLN A 26 3.11 9.84 -5.91
CA GLN A 26 4.37 10.37 -5.42
C GLN A 26 4.11 11.71 -4.76
N PRO A 27 4.99 12.16 -3.86
CA PRO A 27 4.88 13.52 -3.32
C PRO A 27 5.12 14.54 -4.42
N GLU A 28 4.69 15.76 -4.19
CA GLU A 28 4.79 16.84 -5.20
C GLU A 28 6.23 17.07 -5.63
N GLU A 29 7.18 16.99 -4.73
CA GLU A 29 8.61 17.16 -5.02
C GLU A 29 9.15 16.11 -5.99
N ASP A 30 8.48 14.95 -6.10
CA ASP A 30 8.87 13.87 -7.01
C ASP A 30 7.94 13.79 -8.22
N GLY A 31 7.16 14.82 -8.47
CA GLY A 31 6.33 14.93 -9.66
C GLY A 31 4.90 14.41 -9.51
N GLY A 32 4.52 13.99 -8.31
CA GLY A 32 3.16 13.53 -8.04
C GLY A 32 2.26 14.61 -7.49
N HIS A 33 1.08 14.20 -7.06
CA HIS A 33 0.08 15.09 -6.45
C HIS A 33 -0.22 14.71 -5.01
N ASN A 34 0.57 13.81 -4.43
CA ASN A 34 0.40 13.35 -3.05
C ASN A 34 -1.02 12.82 -2.78
N ALA A 35 -1.59 12.13 -3.76
CA ALA A 35 -2.94 11.56 -3.64
C ALA A 35 -2.96 10.28 -2.78
N GLY A 36 -1.80 9.70 -2.52
CA GLY A 36 -1.66 8.52 -1.68
C GLY A 36 -0.20 8.32 -1.31
N MET A 37 0.07 7.29 -0.52
CA MET A 37 1.45 6.93 -0.19
C MET A 37 2.19 6.44 -1.43
N SER A 38 3.51 6.64 -1.45
CA SER A 38 4.33 6.10 -2.53
C SER A 38 4.35 4.57 -2.47
N PRO A 39 4.61 3.89 -3.60
CA PRO A 39 4.75 2.43 -3.59
C PRO A 39 5.81 1.94 -2.61
N VAL A 40 6.90 2.67 -2.43
CA VAL A 40 7.95 2.29 -1.47
C VAL A 40 7.42 2.32 -0.04
N GLU A 41 6.69 3.38 0.32
CA GLU A 41 6.07 3.48 1.65
C GLU A 41 5.06 2.36 1.87
N LEU A 42 4.25 2.04 0.86
CA LEU A 42 3.30 0.93 0.94
C LEU A 42 4.01 -0.41 1.12
N PHE A 43 5.10 -0.62 0.40
CA PHE A 43 5.88 -1.84 0.52
C PHE A 43 6.42 -2.00 1.95
N VAL A 44 7.07 -0.97 2.47
CA VAL A 44 7.60 -1.00 3.83
C VAL A 44 6.49 -1.20 4.85
N GLY A 45 5.38 -0.48 4.68
CA GLY A 45 4.23 -0.60 5.57
C GLY A 45 3.61 -1.99 5.53
N SER A 46 3.55 -2.61 4.35
CA SER A 46 2.99 -3.96 4.22
C SER A 46 3.85 -5.00 4.93
N VAL A 47 5.18 -4.88 4.80
CA VAL A 47 6.10 -5.78 5.50
C VAL A 47 5.98 -5.58 7.02
N ALA A 48 5.94 -4.34 7.48
CA ALA A 48 5.81 -4.04 8.90
C ALA A 48 4.49 -4.58 9.47
N SER A 49 3.39 -4.41 8.75
CA SER A 49 2.10 -4.93 9.21
C SER A 49 2.05 -6.46 9.19
N CYS A 50 2.74 -7.09 8.26
CA CYS A 50 2.86 -8.56 8.23
C CYS A 50 3.61 -9.05 9.47
N VAL A 51 4.73 -8.41 9.82
CA VAL A 51 5.48 -8.72 11.03
C VAL A 51 4.61 -8.49 12.27
N GLY A 52 3.90 -7.36 12.31
CA GLY A 52 2.98 -7.05 13.40
C GLY A 52 1.90 -8.10 13.59
N TYR A 53 1.35 -8.62 12.48
CA TYR A 53 0.36 -9.67 12.52
C TYR A 53 0.92 -10.93 13.21
N PHE A 54 2.11 -11.36 12.82
CA PHE A 54 2.71 -12.56 13.39
C PHE A 54 3.10 -12.38 14.88
N VAL A 55 3.60 -11.21 15.23
CA VAL A 55 3.89 -10.90 16.63
C VAL A 55 2.61 -10.90 17.46
N GLY A 56 1.54 -10.30 16.93
CA GLY A 56 0.24 -10.30 17.59
C GLY A 56 -0.33 -11.69 17.78
N GLN A 57 -0.18 -12.56 16.76
CA GLN A 57 -0.59 -13.96 16.86
C GLN A 57 0.18 -14.69 17.96
N PHE A 58 1.47 -14.48 18.02
CA PHE A 58 2.31 -15.09 19.05
C PHE A 58 1.89 -14.63 20.46
N CYS A 59 1.70 -13.33 20.65
CA CYS A 59 1.29 -12.78 21.95
C CYS A 59 -0.09 -13.29 22.37
N ALA A 60 -1.01 -13.46 21.42
CA ALA A 60 -2.36 -13.94 21.73
C ALA A 60 -2.36 -15.41 22.18
N ARG A 61 -1.35 -16.20 21.80
CA ARG A 61 -1.24 -17.60 22.17
C ARG A 61 -0.46 -17.82 23.46
N HIS A 62 0.27 -16.84 23.88
CA HIS A 62 1.14 -16.91 25.03
C HIS A 62 0.83 -15.82 26.06
#